data_d435a469faf6be9ffb3a4c4aca0c5152
#
_entry.id   d435a469faf6be9ffb3a4c4aca0c5152
#
_cell.length_a   1.000
_cell.length_b   1.000
_cell.length_c   1.000
_cell.angle_alpha   90.00
_cell.angle_beta   90.00
_cell.angle_gamma   90.00
#
_symmetry.space_group_name_H-M   'P 1'
#
loop_
_entity.id
_entity.type
_entity.pdbx_description
1 polymer ?
#
loop_
_entity_poly.entity_id
_entity_poly.type
_entity_poly.pdbx_seq_one_letter_code
_entity_poly.pdbx_strand_id
1 'polypeptide(L)'
;MKTFQPPKFLRGIERSPIRSITDRAKPGDISFGLGEPDLPTPEVIRREAMRVIQEERNGYTLQAGLPALRERVAHDYPHLNLSTDQVIITAGSQEAMYLALMCLVEAGDEVLIPNPGFVA
;
A
#
# COMPACT_ATOMS: atom_id res chain seq x y z
N MET A 1 -8.79 12.17 -34.91
CA MET A 1 -8.89 11.71 -33.50
C MET A 1 -8.13 12.70 -32.62
N LYS A 2 -8.76 13.25 -31.56
CA LYS A 2 -8.02 14.07 -30.59
C LYS A 2 -7.08 13.12 -29.81
N THR A 3 -5.78 13.39 -29.88
CA THR A 3 -4.78 12.64 -29.12
C THR A 3 -4.99 12.95 -27.62
N PHE A 4 -5.14 11.90 -26.81
CA PHE A 4 -5.25 12.05 -25.35
C PHE A 4 -3.99 12.75 -24.82
N GLN A 5 -4.19 13.78 -24.02
CA GLN A 5 -3.10 14.50 -23.32
C GLN A 5 -3.34 14.33 -21.81
N PRO A 6 -2.36 13.82 -21.07
CA PRO A 6 -2.50 13.69 -19.63
C PRO A 6 -2.59 15.09 -18.97
N PRO A 7 -3.23 15.21 -17.80
CA PRO A 7 -3.23 16.43 -17.00
C PRO A 7 -1.82 17.00 -16.80
N LYS A 8 -1.71 18.32 -16.64
CA LYS A 8 -0.40 18.99 -16.53
C LYS A 8 0.49 18.42 -15.43
N PHE A 9 -0.09 18.07 -14.28
CA PHE A 9 0.66 17.55 -13.13
C PHE A 9 1.20 16.12 -13.35
N LEU A 10 0.70 15.39 -14.35
CA LEU A 10 1.24 14.07 -14.74
C LEU A 10 2.29 14.16 -15.84
N ARG A 11 2.48 15.34 -16.47
CA ARG A 11 3.45 15.51 -17.53
C ARG A 11 4.85 15.59 -16.93
N GLY A 12 5.76 14.74 -17.38
CA GLY A 12 7.12 14.68 -16.86
C GLY A 12 7.33 13.70 -15.71
N ILE A 13 6.27 13.00 -15.26
CA ILE A 13 6.45 11.88 -14.35
C ILE A 13 7.03 10.72 -15.15
N GLU A 14 8.27 10.37 -14.83
CA GLU A 14 8.99 9.26 -15.43
C GLU A 14 8.79 7.99 -14.60
N ARG A 15 9.09 6.85 -15.25
CA ARG A 15 9.07 5.55 -14.59
C ARG A 15 10.13 5.50 -13.47
N SER A 16 9.78 4.91 -12.33
CA SER A 16 10.73 4.74 -11.22
C SER A 16 12.04 4.09 -11.69
N PRO A 17 13.21 4.65 -11.34
CA PRO A 17 14.52 4.06 -11.67
C PRO A 17 14.66 2.62 -11.18
N ILE A 18 14.11 2.30 -10.00
CA ILE A 18 14.12 0.94 -9.42
C ILE A 18 13.41 -0.03 -10.37
N ARG A 19 12.22 0.33 -10.88
CA ARG A 19 11.48 -0.49 -11.85
C ARG A 19 12.25 -0.67 -13.15
N SER A 20 12.88 0.38 -13.64
CA SER A 20 13.65 0.31 -14.89
C SER A 20 14.89 -0.60 -14.79
N ILE A 21 15.48 -0.71 -13.59
CA ILE A 21 16.60 -1.63 -13.33
C ILE A 21 16.08 -3.06 -13.19
N THR A 22 15.01 -3.27 -12.43
CA THR A 22 14.41 -4.59 -12.20
C THR A 22 13.97 -5.24 -13.53
N ASP A 23 13.41 -4.45 -14.45
CA ASP A 23 12.95 -4.96 -15.75
C ASP A 23 14.11 -5.41 -16.69
N ARG A 24 15.35 -5.09 -16.36
CA ARG A 24 16.53 -5.56 -17.10
C ARG A 24 17.08 -6.87 -16.54
N ALA A 25 16.58 -7.35 -15.41
CA ALA A 25 17.02 -8.60 -14.81
C ALA A 25 16.70 -9.79 -15.73
N LYS A 26 17.63 -10.71 -15.82
CA LYS A 26 17.53 -11.93 -16.62
C LYS A 26 17.30 -13.15 -15.71
N PRO A 27 16.76 -14.24 -16.25
CA PRO A 27 16.67 -15.49 -15.50
C PRO A 27 18.05 -15.90 -14.93
N GLY A 28 18.12 -16.09 -13.62
CA GLY A 28 19.36 -16.43 -12.91
C GLY A 28 20.10 -15.25 -12.27
N ASP A 29 19.68 -14.01 -12.52
CA ASP A 29 20.23 -12.85 -11.83
C ASP A 29 19.75 -12.80 -10.37
N ILE A 30 20.63 -12.39 -9.47
CA ILE A 30 20.28 -12.09 -8.07
C ILE A 30 19.84 -10.64 -8.02
N SER A 31 18.56 -10.40 -7.74
CA SER A 31 17.98 -9.05 -7.71
C SER A 31 18.00 -8.46 -6.31
N PHE A 32 18.59 -7.25 -6.21
CA PHE A 32 18.50 -6.38 -5.04
C PHE A 32 17.66 -5.12 -5.33
N GLY A 33 16.87 -5.13 -6.40
CA GLY A 33 16.14 -3.96 -6.87
C GLY A 33 14.86 -3.68 -6.09
N LEU A 34 13.95 -4.64 -6.03
CA LEU A 34 12.70 -4.52 -5.28
C LEU A 34 12.85 -5.11 -3.89
N GLY A 35 12.36 -4.40 -2.87
CA GLY A 35 12.27 -4.91 -1.50
C GLY A 35 11.09 -5.87 -1.34
N GLU A 36 11.10 -6.98 -2.07
CA GLU A 36 10.08 -8.02 -2.04
C GLU A 36 10.66 -9.30 -1.44
N PRO A 37 10.01 -9.89 -0.41
CA PRO A 37 10.44 -11.17 0.12
C PRO A 37 10.33 -12.27 -0.94
N ASP A 38 11.37 -13.09 -1.10
CA ASP A 38 11.42 -14.24 -2.01
C ASP A 38 10.91 -15.54 -1.36
N LEU A 39 10.56 -15.49 -0.08
CA LEU A 39 10.02 -16.62 0.66
C LEU A 39 8.51 -16.78 0.42
N PRO A 40 8.00 -18.01 0.35
CA PRO A 40 6.58 -18.23 0.23
C PRO A 40 5.82 -17.74 1.47
N THR A 41 4.58 -17.32 1.27
CA THR A 41 3.68 -16.98 2.39
C THR A 41 3.64 -18.14 3.41
N PRO A 42 3.77 -17.87 4.73
CA PRO A 42 3.70 -18.90 5.76
C PRO A 42 2.47 -19.78 5.63
N GLU A 43 2.66 -21.08 5.89
CA GLU A 43 1.62 -22.11 5.69
C GLU A 43 0.35 -21.84 6.49
N VAL A 44 0.49 -21.32 7.72
CA VAL A 44 -0.67 -20.97 8.56
C VAL A 44 -1.54 -19.90 7.91
N ILE A 45 -0.93 -18.91 7.27
CA ILE A 45 -1.64 -17.81 6.57
C ILE A 45 -2.32 -18.38 5.33
N ARG A 46 -1.63 -19.20 4.55
CA ARG A 46 -2.20 -19.81 3.32
C ARG A 46 -3.40 -20.69 3.63
N ARG A 47 -3.30 -21.56 4.67
CA ARG A 47 -4.41 -22.39 5.11
C ARG A 47 -5.62 -21.59 5.55
N GLU A 48 -5.40 -20.57 6.36
CA GLU A 48 -6.50 -19.72 6.83
C GLU A 48 -7.15 -18.96 5.68
N ALA A 49 -6.39 -18.42 4.74
CA ALA A 49 -6.93 -17.76 3.56
C ALA A 49 -7.81 -18.72 2.72
N MET A 50 -7.35 -19.95 2.49
CA MET A 50 -8.14 -20.97 1.80
C MET A 50 -9.42 -21.34 2.56
N ARG A 51 -9.34 -21.50 3.88
CA ARG A 51 -10.50 -21.78 4.73
C ARG A 51 -11.55 -20.65 4.61
N VAL A 52 -11.13 -19.41 4.75
CA VAL A 52 -12.03 -18.25 4.65
C VAL A 52 -12.72 -18.18 3.28
N ILE A 53 -11.97 -18.42 2.20
CA ILE A 53 -12.54 -18.40 0.85
C ILE A 53 -13.59 -19.51 0.67
N GLN A 54 -13.37 -20.69 1.24
CA GLN A 54 -14.26 -21.85 1.07
C GLN A 54 -15.47 -21.85 2.01
N GLU A 55 -15.29 -21.40 3.24
CA GLU A 55 -16.26 -21.61 4.33
C GLU A 55 -17.02 -20.32 4.69
N GLU A 56 -16.49 -19.16 4.37
CA GLU A 56 -17.08 -17.89 4.78
C GLU A 56 -17.67 -17.10 3.61
N ARG A 57 -18.60 -16.21 3.92
CA ARG A 57 -19.18 -15.31 2.94
C ARG A 57 -18.21 -14.21 2.59
N ASN A 58 -17.65 -14.28 1.39
CA ASN A 58 -16.75 -13.27 0.84
C ASN A 58 -17.58 -12.16 0.15
N GLY A 59 -17.74 -11.02 0.83
CA GLY A 59 -18.49 -9.87 0.33
C GLY A 59 -17.81 -8.54 0.69
N TYR A 60 -18.54 -7.45 0.54
CA TYR A 60 -18.06 -6.13 0.94
C TYR A 60 -17.88 -6.06 2.45
N THR A 61 -16.79 -5.39 2.87
CA THR A 61 -16.55 -5.00 4.26
C THR A 61 -17.15 -3.61 4.53
N LEU A 62 -17.06 -3.15 5.78
CA LEU A 62 -17.23 -1.74 6.09
C LEU A 62 -16.12 -0.92 5.42
N GLN A 63 -16.39 0.35 5.12
CA GLN A 63 -15.41 1.24 4.47
C GLN A 63 -14.07 1.33 5.21
N ALA A 64 -14.10 1.35 6.54
CA ALA A 64 -12.89 1.37 7.36
C ALA A 64 -12.20 0.00 7.50
N GLY A 65 -12.77 -1.06 6.96
CA GLY A 65 -12.29 -2.44 7.07
C GLY A 65 -13.03 -3.25 8.13
N LEU A 66 -12.68 -4.54 8.24
CA LEU A 66 -13.28 -5.48 9.19
C LEU A 66 -13.07 -5.01 10.64
N PRO A 67 -14.13 -4.91 11.48
CA PRO A 67 -14.00 -4.45 12.85
C PRO A 67 -13.00 -5.25 13.68
N ALA A 68 -13.01 -6.59 13.57
CA ALA A 68 -12.09 -7.45 14.29
C ALA A 68 -10.61 -7.20 13.89
N LEU A 69 -10.34 -6.90 12.63
CA LEU A 69 -8.99 -6.55 12.17
C LEU A 69 -8.56 -5.18 12.72
N ARG A 70 -9.44 -4.21 12.71
CA ARG A 70 -9.19 -2.86 13.24
C ARG A 70 -8.93 -2.90 14.75
N GLU A 71 -9.73 -3.67 15.49
CA GLU A 71 -9.53 -3.92 16.92
C GLU A 71 -8.17 -4.58 17.20
N ARG A 72 -7.83 -5.58 16.42
CA ARG A 72 -6.52 -6.24 16.51
C ARG A 72 -5.37 -5.28 16.27
N VAL A 73 -5.45 -4.44 15.25
CA VAL A 73 -4.44 -3.41 14.97
C VAL A 73 -4.32 -2.43 16.15
N ALA A 74 -5.43 -1.92 16.66
CA ALA A 74 -5.40 -1.02 17.82
C ALA A 74 -4.73 -1.68 19.04
N HIS A 75 -5.01 -2.95 19.29
CA HIS A 75 -4.41 -3.74 20.38
C HIS A 75 -2.89 -3.95 20.18
N ASP A 76 -2.44 -4.17 18.96
CA ASP A 76 -1.02 -4.46 18.66
C ASP A 76 -0.12 -3.19 18.76
N TYR A 77 -0.72 -2.01 18.85
CA TYR A 77 -0.02 -0.73 19.04
C TYR A 77 -0.44 -0.02 20.34
N PRO A 78 -0.26 -0.64 21.52
CA PRO A 78 -0.78 -0.11 22.80
C PRO A 78 -0.17 1.26 23.17
N HIS A 79 1.04 1.55 22.71
CA HIS A 79 1.70 2.83 22.94
C HIS A 79 1.02 4.02 22.24
N LEU A 80 0.19 3.78 21.24
CA LEU A 80 -0.59 4.81 20.56
C LEU A 80 -1.95 5.05 21.19
N ASN A 81 -2.39 4.17 22.10
CA ASN A 81 -3.68 4.25 22.78
C ASN A 81 -4.87 4.48 21.83
N LEU A 82 -4.89 3.72 20.73
CA LEU A 82 -5.89 3.85 19.66
C LEU A 82 -7.20 3.17 20.05
N SER A 83 -8.31 3.83 19.75
CA SER A 83 -9.62 3.15 19.65
C SER A 83 -9.78 2.51 18.26
N THR A 84 -10.68 1.54 18.15
CA THR A 84 -11.02 0.88 16.89
C THR A 84 -11.44 1.88 15.79
N ASP A 85 -12.08 2.99 16.18
CA ASP A 85 -12.56 4.02 15.25
C ASP A 85 -11.44 4.89 14.66
N GLN A 86 -10.26 4.83 15.26
CA GLN A 86 -9.06 5.53 14.75
C GLN A 86 -8.21 4.68 13.80
N VAL A 87 -8.68 3.48 13.45
CA VAL A 87 -7.97 2.56 12.56
C VAL A 87 -8.76 2.40 11.25
N ILE A 88 -8.07 2.56 10.13
CA ILE A 88 -8.59 2.30 8.78
C ILE A 88 -7.68 1.30 8.09
N ILE A 89 -8.26 0.28 7.46
CA ILE A 89 -7.53 -0.71 6.66
C ILE A 89 -7.57 -0.28 5.20
N THR A 90 -6.40 -0.22 4.58
CA THR A 90 -6.22 0.24 3.19
C THR A 90 -5.56 -0.84 2.34
N ALA A 91 -5.64 -0.70 1.02
CA ALA A 91 -4.92 -1.55 0.06
C ALA A 91 -3.43 -1.14 0.00
N GLY A 92 -2.73 -1.37 1.10
CA GLY A 92 -1.32 -1.02 1.26
C GLY A 92 -1.08 0.42 1.71
N SER A 93 0.19 0.73 2.02
CA SER A 93 0.61 2.02 2.55
C SER A 93 0.48 3.18 1.54
N GLN A 94 0.50 2.90 0.24
CA GLN A 94 0.33 3.95 -0.78
C GLN A 94 -1.09 4.53 -0.77
N GLU A 95 -2.11 3.70 -0.62
CA GLU A 95 -3.48 4.20 -0.46
C GLU A 95 -3.62 4.98 0.85
N ALA A 96 -3.06 4.49 1.95
CA ALA A 96 -3.09 5.20 3.23
C ALA A 96 -2.45 6.59 3.12
N MET A 97 -1.29 6.68 2.49
CA MET A 97 -0.59 7.96 2.27
C MET A 97 -1.38 8.90 1.35
N TYR A 98 -1.96 8.37 0.26
CA TYR A 98 -2.80 9.15 -0.64
C TYR A 98 -4.01 9.73 0.09
N LEU A 99 -4.73 8.92 0.85
CA LEU A 99 -5.89 9.36 1.61
C LEU A 99 -5.51 10.39 2.68
N ALA A 100 -4.39 10.19 3.39
CA ALA A 100 -3.91 11.15 4.38
C ALA A 100 -3.59 12.51 3.73
N LEU A 101 -2.87 12.52 2.61
CA LEU A 101 -2.56 13.75 1.88
C LEU A 101 -3.83 14.44 1.38
N MET A 102 -4.78 13.69 0.81
CA MET A 102 -6.04 14.26 0.32
C MET A 102 -6.92 14.85 1.42
N CYS A 103 -6.81 14.34 2.65
CA CYS A 103 -7.60 14.84 3.79
C CYS A 103 -6.93 15.99 4.55
N LEU A 104 -5.60 16.10 4.51
CA LEU A 104 -4.83 16.99 5.39
C LEU A 104 -4.12 18.12 4.66
N VAL A 105 -3.97 18.05 3.33
CA VAL A 105 -3.15 19.01 2.56
C VAL A 105 -4.01 19.76 1.56
N GLU A 106 -3.90 21.07 1.57
CA GLU A 106 -4.56 21.98 0.64
C GLU A 106 -3.56 22.68 -0.28
N ALA A 107 -4.08 23.36 -1.31
CA ALA A 107 -3.24 24.14 -2.23
C ALA A 107 -2.55 25.30 -1.50
N GLY A 108 -1.22 25.27 -1.49
CA GLY A 108 -0.39 26.26 -0.80
C GLY A 108 0.28 25.74 0.46
N ASP A 109 -0.11 24.56 0.94
CA ASP A 109 0.56 23.89 2.06
C ASP A 109 1.93 23.35 1.66
N GLU A 110 2.82 23.24 2.65
CA GLU A 110 4.14 22.68 2.49
C GLU A 110 4.20 21.28 3.12
N VAL A 111 4.73 20.31 2.37
CA VAL A 111 4.93 18.94 2.83
C VAL A 111 6.43 18.62 2.89
N LEU A 112 6.93 18.26 4.06
CA LEU A 112 8.31 17.83 4.24
C LEU A 112 8.46 16.36 3.88
N ILE A 113 9.34 16.08 2.92
CA ILE A 113 9.69 14.74 2.50
C ILE A 113 11.19 14.48 2.70
N PRO A 114 11.59 13.26 3.14
CA PRO A 114 13.01 12.93 3.26
C PRO A 114 13.69 12.86 1.89
N ASN A 115 14.93 13.34 1.82
CA ASN A 115 15.78 13.20 0.64
C ASN A 115 17.19 12.75 1.08
N PRO A 116 17.67 11.54 0.73
CA PRO A 116 17.00 10.55 -0.11
C PRO A 116 15.79 9.88 0.57
N GLY A 117 14.79 9.52 -0.21
CA GLY A 117 13.57 8.86 0.22
C GLY A 117 13.09 7.79 -0.75
N PHE A 118 11.97 7.14 -0.43
CA PHE A 118 11.34 6.17 -1.32
C PHE A 118 10.73 6.89 -2.52
N VAL A 119 10.99 6.39 -3.73
CA VAL A 119 10.68 7.05 -5.01
C VAL A 119 9.33 6.69 -5.64
N ALA A 120 8.41 6.06 -4.90
CA ALA A 120 7.08 5.71 -5.38
C ALA A 120 6.02 6.64 -4.82
#